data_48fe6ae21ecb3096981a7d87800c5770
#
_entry.id   48fe6ae21ecb3096981a7d87800c5770
#
_cell.length_a   1.000
_cell.length_b   1.000
_cell.length_c   1.000
_cell.angle_alpha   90.00
_cell.angle_beta   90.00
_cell.angle_gamma   90.00
#
_symmetry.space_group_name_H-M   'P 1'
#
loop_
_entity.id
_entity.type
_entity.pdbx_description
1 polymer ?
#
loop_
_entity_poly.entity_id
_entity_poly.type
_entity_poly.pdbx_seq_one_letter_code
_entity_poly.pdbx_strand_id
1 'polypeptide(L)'
;MRDLSIEDEASAIAKRSGLPYIDLNVFPIDEETLFLVDEKQSRALHVVAFYRKESQYLLATTTPENPETMSFIKKFSENHQAETELYFVSENSLEHAWTQYTHKNTLIDKLNRVRVSLGDTDFQDFENNFAELINLSSDKPLNTSKSVEIILAGAKKLRASDIHLEPEETIVRLRYRIDGVLQEIGNLPPEMYIRILSRIKMIGKMRLNVRKEAQDGHFFIDMEGKRIDIRVNSIPGKYGESINMRLLSGEDVDHDIDSLGFQGLAYEMVMHQIEKPDGMILNTGPTGSGKTTTLYTLLHHINKPGTKIITVEDPIEYSLPGIVQTEVSKDKSYTFATALRAVVRQDPDVILVGEIRDDETADISVNAALTGHLVLSTLHSNSAPASVPRLLELGVRPSLITSSINLFIAQRLVRVLCPDCKASYQPAKETIDPITKFITIL
;
A
#
# COMPACT_ATOMS: atom_id res chain seq x y z
N MET A 1 -7.37 3.39 -47.18
CA MET A 1 -8.50 4.22 -47.66
C MET A 1 -9.50 4.21 -46.49
N ARG A 2 -9.71 5.31 -45.82
CA ARG A 2 -10.78 5.42 -44.82
C ARG A 2 -12.10 5.22 -45.55
N ASP A 3 -13.01 4.42 -44.99
CA ASP A 3 -14.37 4.25 -45.53
C ASP A 3 -15.15 5.56 -45.29
N LEU A 4 -14.89 6.52 -46.14
CA LEU A 4 -15.64 7.81 -46.17
C LEU A 4 -17.18 7.61 -46.26
N SER A 5 -17.61 6.43 -46.73
CA SER A 5 -19.04 6.08 -46.83
C SER A 5 -19.72 5.87 -45.48
N ILE A 6 -19.05 5.31 -44.47
CA ILE A 6 -19.62 5.00 -43.14
C ILE A 6 -19.84 6.27 -42.31
N GLU A 7 -18.86 7.18 -42.34
CA GLU A 7 -18.94 8.43 -41.57
C GLU A 7 -19.97 9.42 -42.23
N ASP A 8 -20.08 9.42 -43.58
CA ASP A 8 -21.08 10.20 -44.29
C ASP A 8 -22.52 9.68 -43.99
N GLU A 9 -22.70 8.36 -43.91
CA GLU A 9 -23.96 7.74 -43.54
C GLU A 9 -24.33 8.05 -42.08
N ALA A 10 -23.39 7.94 -41.14
CA ALA A 10 -23.58 8.29 -39.73
C ALA A 10 -23.96 9.77 -39.57
N SER A 11 -23.30 10.67 -40.30
CA SER A 11 -23.63 12.09 -40.31
C SER A 11 -25.06 12.37 -40.87
N ALA A 12 -25.51 11.61 -41.85
CA ALA A 12 -26.86 11.72 -42.37
C ALA A 12 -27.92 11.22 -41.38
N ILE A 13 -27.62 10.15 -40.62
CA ILE A 13 -28.48 9.64 -39.55
C ILE A 13 -28.54 10.65 -38.39
N ALA A 14 -27.43 11.22 -37.96
CA ALA A 14 -27.34 12.26 -36.93
C ALA A 14 -28.29 13.44 -37.24
N LYS A 15 -28.30 13.92 -38.50
CA LYS A 15 -29.22 14.98 -38.94
C LYS A 15 -30.69 14.59 -38.83
N ARG A 16 -31.01 13.32 -39.07
CA ARG A 16 -32.40 12.82 -38.93
C ARG A 16 -32.84 12.68 -37.48
N SER A 17 -31.91 12.31 -36.60
CA SER A 17 -32.14 12.18 -35.16
C SER A 17 -32.11 13.51 -34.41
N GLY A 18 -31.72 14.60 -35.08
CA GLY A 18 -31.62 15.93 -34.46
C GLY A 18 -30.42 16.09 -33.52
N LEU A 19 -29.46 15.16 -33.58
CA LEU A 19 -28.22 15.20 -32.78
C LEU A 19 -27.04 15.73 -33.58
N PRO A 20 -26.08 16.43 -32.92
CA PRO A 20 -24.82 16.76 -33.56
C PRO A 20 -24.01 15.45 -33.84
N TYR A 21 -23.32 15.43 -34.97
CA TYR A 21 -22.45 14.34 -35.34
C TYR A 21 -21.00 14.61 -34.89
N ILE A 22 -20.26 13.58 -34.45
CA ILE A 22 -18.84 13.67 -34.16
C ILE A 22 -18.10 12.39 -34.63
N ASP A 23 -16.90 12.56 -35.17
CA ASP A 23 -16.00 11.45 -35.55
C ASP A 23 -14.93 11.27 -34.46
N LEU A 24 -15.06 10.23 -33.61
CA LEU A 24 -14.12 9.93 -32.54
C LEU A 24 -12.80 9.32 -33.03
N ASN A 25 -12.66 9.00 -34.34
CA ASN A 25 -11.36 8.62 -34.87
C ASN A 25 -10.45 9.85 -35.05
N VAL A 26 -11.02 11.04 -35.11
CA VAL A 26 -10.31 12.31 -35.32
C VAL A 26 -10.37 13.20 -34.08
N PHE A 27 -11.50 13.19 -33.38
CA PHE A 27 -11.69 14.00 -32.18
C PHE A 27 -10.93 13.39 -31.01
N PRO A 28 -10.17 14.17 -30.22
CA PRO A 28 -9.43 13.64 -29.06
C PRO A 28 -10.39 13.15 -27.99
N ILE A 29 -10.18 11.91 -27.55
CA ILE A 29 -10.93 11.29 -26.47
C ILE A 29 -10.18 11.56 -25.18
N ASP A 30 -10.86 12.12 -24.18
CA ASP A 30 -10.36 12.27 -22.82
C ASP A 30 -10.55 10.95 -22.07
N GLU A 31 -9.45 10.26 -21.83
CA GLU A 31 -9.45 8.95 -21.17
C GLU A 31 -10.04 8.99 -19.76
N GLU A 32 -9.82 10.07 -18.99
CA GLU A 32 -10.41 10.22 -17.66
C GLU A 32 -11.94 10.25 -17.73
N THR A 33 -12.48 10.95 -18.70
CA THR A 33 -13.92 11.03 -18.96
C THR A 33 -14.44 9.70 -19.51
N LEU A 34 -13.71 9.05 -20.41
CA LEU A 34 -14.09 7.74 -20.97
C LEU A 34 -14.26 6.68 -19.86
N PHE A 35 -13.37 6.67 -18.89
CA PHE A 35 -13.37 5.69 -17.81
C PHE A 35 -14.44 5.92 -16.72
N LEU A 36 -15.20 7.02 -16.79
CA LEU A 36 -16.37 7.24 -15.93
C LEU A 36 -17.52 6.26 -16.28
N VAL A 37 -17.52 5.71 -17.48
CA VAL A 37 -18.44 4.66 -17.90
C VAL A 37 -17.69 3.33 -17.88
N ASP A 38 -18.24 2.31 -17.25
CA ASP A 38 -17.65 0.97 -17.26
C ASP A 38 -17.70 0.37 -18.67
N GLU A 39 -16.62 -0.30 -19.11
CA GLU A 39 -16.49 -0.84 -20.48
C GLU A 39 -17.64 -1.79 -20.84
N LYS A 40 -18.04 -2.70 -19.93
CA LYS A 40 -19.13 -3.64 -20.20
C LYS A 40 -20.46 -2.92 -20.39
N GLN A 41 -20.67 -1.87 -19.58
CA GLN A 41 -21.88 -1.05 -19.67
C GLN A 41 -21.86 -0.16 -20.92
N SER A 42 -20.70 0.41 -21.26
CA SER A 42 -20.49 1.19 -22.48
C SER A 42 -20.80 0.37 -23.75
N ARG A 43 -20.28 -0.87 -23.80
CA ARG A 43 -20.54 -1.80 -24.93
C ARG A 43 -21.99 -2.25 -24.98
N ALA A 44 -22.61 -2.55 -23.83
CA ALA A 44 -24.00 -3.01 -23.77
C ALA A 44 -25.00 -1.93 -24.21
N LEU A 45 -24.73 -0.67 -23.89
CA LEU A 45 -25.60 0.47 -24.16
C LEU A 45 -25.19 1.29 -25.40
N HIS A 46 -24.12 0.90 -26.09
CA HIS A 46 -23.53 1.63 -27.22
C HIS A 46 -23.35 3.13 -26.92
N VAL A 47 -22.79 3.46 -25.76
CA VAL A 47 -22.56 4.84 -25.30
C VAL A 47 -21.19 5.01 -24.68
N VAL A 48 -20.54 6.13 -24.97
CA VAL A 48 -19.25 6.53 -24.36
C VAL A 48 -19.34 7.97 -23.88
N ALA A 49 -18.69 8.27 -22.74
CA ALA A 49 -18.37 9.63 -22.34
C ALA A 49 -16.97 9.93 -22.89
N PHE A 50 -16.82 10.86 -23.82
CA PHE A 50 -15.56 11.02 -24.56
C PHE A 50 -14.80 12.30 -24.25
N TYR A 51 -15.45 13.31 -23.67
CA TYR A 51 -14.82 14.57 -23.36
C TYR A 51 -15.53 15.32 -22.25
N ARG A 52 -14.79 16.14 -21.47
CA ARG A 52 -15.33 17.04 -20.46
C ARG A 52 -14.97 18.49 -20.79
N LYS A 53 -15.99 19.32 -20.91
CA LYS A 53 -15.83 20.76 -21.12
C LYS A 53 -16.38 21.50 -19.91
N GLU A 54 -15.49 22.06 -19.08
CA GLU A 54 -15.84 22.74 -17.81
C GLU A 54 -16.73 21.88 -16.90
N SER A 55 -18.02 22.19 -16.80
CA SER A 55 -19.01 21.45 -15.99
C SER A 55 -19.92 20.53 -16.81
N GLN A 56 -19.67 20.39 -18.12
CA GLN A 56 -20.48 19.62 -19.05
C GLN A 56 -19.72 18.39 -19.55
N TYR A 57 -20.40 17.22 -19.60
CA TYR A 57 -19.86 16.00 -20.21
C TYR A 57 -20.43 15.79 -21.61
N LEU A 58 -19.57 15.47 -22.56
CA LEU A 58 -19.93 15.11 -23.91
C LEU A 58 -20.00 13.58 -24.01
N LEU A 59 -21.20 13.07 -24.35
CA LEU A 59 -21.45 11.66 -24.55
C LEU A 59 -21.73 11.39 -26.02
N ALA A 60 -21.41 10.20 -26.49
CA ALA A 60 -21.64 9.78 -27.85
C ALA A 60 -22.32 8.40 -27.89
N THR A 61 -23.29 8.20 -28.83
CA THR A 61 -24.00 6.95 -28.98
C THR A 61 -24.35 6.67 -30.45
N THR A 62 -24.50 5.40 -30.79
CA THR A 62 -25.07 4.97 -32.07
C THR A 62 -26.56 4.67 -31.97
N THR A 63 -27.13 4.60 -30.75
CA THR A 63 -28.52 4.19 -30.47
C THR A 63 -29.29 5.22 -29.66
N PRO A 64 -29.49 6.46 -30.16
CA PRO A 64 -30.14 7.52 -29.39
C PRO A 64 -31.63 7.24 -29.12
N GLU A 65 -32.27 6.33 -29.87
CA GLU A 65 -33.67 5.96 -29.67
C GLU A 65 -33.87 4.84 -28.64
N ASN A 66 -32.77 4.24 -28.14
CA ASN A 66 -32.84 3.16 -27.14
C ASN A 66 -33.22 3.75 -25.76
N PRO A 67 -34.36 3.33 -25.14
CA PRO A 67 -34.80 3.84 -23.86
C PRO A 67 -33.80 3.55 -22.72
N GLU A 68 -33.06 2.43 -22.79
CA GLU A 68 -32.04 2.07 -21.77
C GLU A 68 -30.84 3.01 -21.85
N THR A 69 -30.37 3.32 -23.06
CA THR A 69 -29.30 4.29 -23.30
C THR A 69 -29.67 5.68 -22.78
N MET A 70 -30.89 6.15 -23.06
CA MET A 70 -31.37 7.45 -22.60
C MET A 70 -31.56 7.49 -21.08
N SER A 71 -32.05 6.41 -20.48
CA SER A 71 -32.15 6.28 -19.01
C SER A 71 -30.77 6.31 -18.33
N PHE A 72 -29.79 5.67 -18.95
CA PHE A 72 -28.40 5.70 -18.48
C PHE A 72 -27.81 7.11 -18.52
N ILE A 73 -27.97 7.84 -19.66
CA ILE A 73 -27.46 9.20 -19.82
C ILE A 73 -28.05 10.13 -18.76
N LYS A 74 -29.35 10.02 -18.48
CA LYS A 74 -30.03 10.79 -17.45
C LYS A 74 -29.43 10.50 -16.05
N LYS A 75 -29.25 9.22 -15.68
CA LYS A 75 -28.64 8.82 -14.42
C LYS A 75 -27.17 9.28 -14.33
N PHE A 76 -26.44 9.24 -15.43
CA PHE A 76 -25.07 9.73 -15.49
C PHE A 76 -24.99 11.22 -15.18
N SER A 77 -25.87 12.04 -15.76
CA SER A 77 -25.98 13.48 -15.46
C SER A 77 -26.31 13.74 -13.98
N GLU A 78 -27.28 13.01 -13.42
CA GLU A 78 -27.67 13.12 -12.01
C GLU A 78 -26.53 12.73 -11.06
N ASN A 79 -25.83 11.62 -11.33
CA ASN A 79 -24.73 11.11 -10.49
C ASN A 79 -23.52 12.05 -10.48
N HIS A 80 -23.25 12.72 -11.59
CA HIS A 80 -22.09 13.62 -11.71
C HIS A 80 -22.46 15.09 -11.46
N GLN A 81 -23.74 15.40 -11.19
CA GLN A 81 -24.27 16.74 -10.97
C GLN A 81 -23.79 17.73 -12.06
N ALA A 82 -23.80 17.27 -13.32
CA ALA A 82 -23.30 18.00 -14.46
C ALA A 82 -24.23 17.86 -15.66
N GLU A 83 -24.25 18.88 -16.52
CA GLU A 83 -24.99 18.80 -17.78
C GLU A 83 -24.32 17.81 -18.72
N THR A 84 -25.10 17.18 -19.56
CA THR A 84 -24.63 16.23 -20.58
C THR A 84 -25.09 16.68 -21.97
N GLU A 85 -24.20 16.68 -22.93
CA GLU A 85 -24.51 16.92 -24.34
C GLU A 85 -24.29 15.62 -25.12
N LEU A 86 -25.29 15.22 -25.93
CA LEU A 86 -25.28 13.96 -26.62
C LEU A 86 -24.96 14.14 -28.10
N TYR A 87 -24.03 13.34 -28.59
CA TYR A 87 -23.60 13.29 -29.99
C TYR A 87 -23.95 11.94 -30.61
N PHE A 88 -24.17 11.95 -31.90
CA PHE A 88 -24.28 10.74 -32.71
C PHE A 88 -22.91 10.39 -33.27
N VAL A 89 -22.53 9.10 -33.28
CA VAL A 89 -21.25 8.58 -33.82
C VAL A 89 -21.49 7.36 -34.71
N SER A 90 -20.53 7.01 -35.52
CA SER A 90 -20.49 5.72 -36.23
C SER A 90 -20.09 4.57 -35.29
N GLU A 91 -20.40 3.32 -35.68
CA GLU A 91 -19.91 2.13 -34.97
C GLU A 91 -18.38 2.10 -34.96
N ASN A 92 -17.70 2.49 -36.03
CA ASN A 92 -16.26 2.58 -36.11
C ASN A 92 -15.70 3.57 -35.07
N SER A 93 -16.35 4.70 -34.86
CA SER A 93 -16.01 5.68 -33.82
C SER A 93 -16.17 5.11 -32.42
N LEU A 94 -17.23 4.34 -32.14
CA LEU A 94 -17.39 3.64 -30.85
C LEU A 94 -16.32 2.55 -30.66
N GLU A 95 -16.05 1.75 -31.67
CA GLU A 95 -15.00 0.73 -31.63
C GLU A 95 -13.63 1.37 -31.35
N HIS A 96 -13.32 2.49 -32.00
CA HIS A 96 -12.10 3.23 -31.72
C HIS A 96 -12.05 3.71 -30.25
N ALA A 97 -13.13 4.26 -29.73
CA ALA A 97 -13.22 4.66 -28.32
C ALA A 97 -13.05 3.45 -27.39
N TRP A 98 -13.64 2.31 -27.71
CA TRP A 98 -13.52 1.09 -26.92
C TRP A 98 -12.11 0.48 -26.94
N THR A 99 -11.33 0.65 -27.99
CA THR A 99 -9.93 0.22 -27.97
C THR A 99 -9.12 0.95 -26.88
N GLN A 100 -9.52 2.14 -26.51
CA GLN A 100 -8.84 2.91 -25.48
C GLN A 100 -9.11 2.40 -24.06
N TYR A 101 -10.16 1.60 -23.83
CA TYR A 101 -10.35 0.90 -22.55
C TYR A 101 -9.25 -0.13 -22.27
N THR A 102 -8.59 -0.68 -23.29
CA THR A 102 -7.42 -1.56 -23.11
C THR A 102 -6.25 -0.83 -22.47
N HIS A 103 -6.20 0.50 -22.58
CA HIS A 103 -5.22 1.35 -21.92
C HIS A 103 -5.55 1.62 -20.45
N LYS A 104 -6.79 1.32 -19.99
CA LYS A 104 -7.23 1.56 -18.61
C LYS A 104 -6.30 0.89 -17.59
N ASN A 105 -5.95 -0.37 -17.79
CA ASN A 105 -5.05 -1.08 -16.90
C ASN A 105 -3.60 -0.61 -17.05
N THR A 106 -3.16 -0.25 -18.26
CA THR A 106 -1.80 0.25 -18.53
C THR A 106 -1.61 1.70 -18.08
N LEU A 107 -2.63 2.53 -18.15
CA LEU A 107 -2.55 3.95 -17.75
C LEU A 107 -2.73 4.13 -16.24
N ILE A 108 -3.69 3.43 -15.63
CA ILE A 108 -3.81 3.39 -14.16
C ILE A 108 -2.52 2.85 -13.55
N ASP A 109 -1.92 1.82 -14.15
CA ASP A 109 -0.61 1.32 -13.77
C ASP A 109 0.53 2.31 -14.07
N LYS A 110 0.49 3.02 -15.20
CA LYS A 110 1.51 4.04 -15.54
C LYS A 110 1.37 5.33 -14.74
N LEU A 111 0.15 5.79 -14.42
CA LEU A 111 -0.08 6.96 -13.57
C LEU A 111 0.24 6.67 -12.10
N ASN A 112 0.07 5.43 -11.66
CA ASN A 112 0.39 4.98 -10.30
C ASN A 112 1.83 4.45 -10.17
N ARG A 113 2.58 4.29 -11.25
CA ARG A 113 3.98 3.85 -11.24
C ARG A 113 4.89 5.04 -11.43
N VAL A 114 5.52 5.47 -10.36
CA VAL A 114 6.73 6.27 -10.47
C VAL A 114 7.86 5.31 -10.80
N ARG A 115 8.32 5.27 -12.06
CA ARG A 115 9.54 4.55 -12.41
C ARG A 115 10.71 5.37 -11.92
N VAL A 116 11.32 4.93 -10.86
CA VAL A 116 12.59 5.48 -10.38
C VAL A 116 13.69 4.68 -11.07
N SER A 117 14.16 5.17 -12.21
CA SER A 117 15.36 4.63 -12.84
C SER A 117 16.57 5.19 -12.10
N LEU A 118 17.05 4.45 -11.13
CA LEU A 118 18.43 4.59 -10.69
C LEU A 118 19.26 3.89 -11.77
N GLY A 119 19.92 4.66 -12.65
CA GLY A 119 21.11 4.15 -13.31
C GLY A 119 22.14 3.74 -12.24
N ASP A 120 23.21 3.04 -12.64
CA ASP A 120 24.35 2.69 -11.78
C ASP A 120 25.04 3.94 -11.18
N THR A 121 24.27 4.80 -10.51
CA THR A 121 24.70 6.06 -9.93
C THR A 121 25.22 5.79 -8.53
N ASP A 122 26.50 6.02 -8.33
CA ASP A 122 27.19 6.00 -7.05
C ASP A 122 26.56 7.00 -6.03
N PHE A 123 26.85 6.83 -4.74
CA PHE A 123 26.39 7.73 -3.67
C PHE A 123 26.73 9.20 -3.97
N GLN A 124 27.89 9.44 -4.62
CA GLN A 124 28.34 10.76 -5.07
C GLN A 124 27.37 11.40 -6.06
N ASP A 125 26.75 10.60 -6.91
CA ASP A 125 25.74 11.10 -7.87
C ASP A 125 24.41 11.44 -7.18
N PHE A 126 24.07 10.75 -6.07
CA PHE A 126 22.92 11.15 -5.28
C PHE A 126 23.15 12.49 -4.59
N GLU A 127 24.31 12.69 -3.96
CA GLU A 127 24.67 14.00 -3.36
C GLU A 127 24.69 15.10 -4.41
N ASN A 128 25.23 14.85 -5.60
CA ASN A 128 25.22 15.79 -6.71
C ASN A 128 23.80 16.07 -7.20
N ASN A 129 22.98 15.05 -7.43
CA ASN A 129 21.58 15.20 -7.85
C ASN A 129 20.73 15.88 -6.77
N PHE A 130 21.00 15.62 -5.50
CA PHE A 130 20.31 16.25 -4.38
C PHE A 130 20.78 17.70 -4.19
N ALA A 131 22.09 17.97 -4.34
CA ALA A 131 22.63 19.32 -4.38
C ALA A 131 22.07 20.11 -5.59
N GLU A 132 21.91 19.48 -6.74
CA GLU A 132 21.26 20.04 -7.91
C GLU A 132 19.76 20.31 -7.62
N LEU A 133 19.07 19.40 -6.93
CA LEU A 133 17.69 19.59 -6.48
C LEU A 133 17.56 20.82 -5.57
N ILE A 134 18.49 21.04 -4.65
CA ILE A 134 18.46 22.17 -3.71
C ILE A 134 18.97 23.46 -4.37
N ASN A 135 20.00 23.38 -5.22
CA ASN A 135 20.65 24.52 -5.84
C ASN A 135 19.92 25.05 -7.08
N LEU A 136 18.82 24.44 -7.49
CA LEU A 136 17.98 24.97 -8.56
C LEU A 136 17.24 26.24 -8.10
N SER A 137 18.03 27.29 -7.93
CA SER A 137 17.53 28.67 -7.98
C SER A 137 16.77 28.87 -9.30
N SER A 138 15.50 29.17 -9.17
CA SER A 138 14.54 29.92 -10.01
C SER A 138 14.64 29.88 -11.55
N ASP A 139 15.75 29.60 -12.20
CA ASP A 139 15.91 29.83 -13.63
C ASP A 139 15.69 28.57 -14.54
N LYS A 140 15.62 27.36 -13.96
CA LYS A 140 15.19 26.17 -14.68
C LYS A 140 14.32 25.31 -13.76
N PRO A 141 12.99 25.27 -13.99
CA PRO A 141 12.11 24.40 -13.20
C PRO A 141 12.45 22.94 -13.50
N LEU A 142 13.01 22.25 -12.52
CA LEU A 142 13.09 20.79 -12.56
C LEU A 142 11.68 20.21 -12.74
N ASN A 143 11.60 19.19 -13.56
CA ASN A 143 10.39 18.36 -13.66
C ASN A 143 10.05 17.84 -12.25
N THR A 144 8.89 18.22 -11.73
CA THR A 144 8.41 17.86 -10.38
C THR A 144 8.46 16.36 -10.14
N SER A 145 8.21 15.56 -11.18
CA SER A 145 8.32 14.09 -11.11
C SER A 145 9.76 13.67 -10.80
N LYS A 146 10.75 14.30 -11.43
CA LYS A 146 12.17 14.01 -11.17
C LYS A 146 12.57 14.35 -9.73
N SER A 147 12.02 15.42 -9.15
CA SER A 147 12.25 15.77 -7.76
C SER A 147 11.74 14.69 -6.80
N VAL A 148 10.54 14.17 -7.04
CA VAL A 148 9.97 13.06 -6.26
C VAL A 148 10.83 11.80 -6.43
N GLU A 149 11.25 11.47 -7.66
CA GLU A 149 12.13 10.35 -7.95
C GLU A 149 13.45 10.42 -7.17
N ILE A 150 14.12 11.58 -7.15
CA ILE A 150 15.38 11.77 -6.42
C ILE A 150 15.17 11.55 -4.91
N ILE A 151 14.10 12.08 -4.32
CA ILE A 151 13.79 11.90 -2.91
C ILE A 151 13.55 10.41 -2.58
N LEU A 152 12.79 9.70 -3.41
CA LEU A 152 12.49 8.29 -3.22
C LEU A 152 13.74 7.41 -3.43
N ALA A 153 14.52 7.71 -4.45
CA ALA A 153 15.78 7.05 -4.76
C ALA A 153 16.79 7.15 -3.61
N GLY A 154 16.96 8.36 -3.08
CA GLY A 154 17.83 8.61 -1.95
C GLY A 154 17.41 7.84 -0.70
N ALA A 155 16.11 7.82 -0.41
CA ALA A 155 15.59 7.08 0.73
C ALA A 155 15.86 5.56 0.60
N LYS A 156 15.64 4.98 -0.57
CA LYS A 156 15.93 3.55 -0.80
C LYS A 156 17.43 3.26 -0.69
N LYS A 157 18.28 4.09 -1.30
CA LYS A 157 19.73 3.93 -1.27
C LYS A 157 20.29 3.98 0.16
N LEU A 158 19.75 4.88 0.98
CA LEU A 158 20.12 5.01 2.40
C LEU A 158 19.36 4.04 3.31
N ARG A 159 18.57 3.11 2.75
CA ARG A 159 17.74 2.14 3.49
C ARG A 159 16.83 2.81 4.52
N ALA A 160 16.27 3.97 4.17
CA ALA A 160 15.34 4.66 5.02
C ALA A 160 13.99 3.94 5.06
N SER A 161 13.41 3.82 6.25
CA SER A 161 12.06 3.28 6.44
C SER A 161 10.98 4.32 6.18
N ASP A 162 11.25 5.59 6.50
CA ASP A 162 10.29 6.68 6.37
C ASP A 162 10.97 7.95 5.82
N ILE A 163 10.22 8.71 5.04
CA ILE A 163 10.57 10.02 4.50
C ILE A 163 9.63 11.05 5.11
N HIS A 164 10.17 12.11 5.69
CA HIS A 164 9.41 13.21 6.26
C HIS A 164 9.71 14.50 5.50
N LEU A 165 8.65 15.17 5.04
CA LEU A 165 8.69 16.50 4.44
C LEU A 165 7.89 17.45 5.36
N GLU A 166 8.57 18.33 6.06
CA GLU A 166 8.01 19.13 7.14
C GLU A 166 8.19 20.63 6.85
N PRO A 167 7.11 21.35 6.47
CA PRO A 167 7.14 22.78 6.26
C PRO A 167 7.40 23.55 7.56
N GLU A 168 8.37 24.43 7.49
CA GLU A 168 8.67 25.47 8.48
C GLU A 168 8.39 26.85 7.88
N GLU A 169 8.70 27.92 8.61
CA GLU A 169 8.36 29.29 8.21
C GLU A 169 9.00 29.72 6.87
N THR A 170 10.25 29.31 6.62
CA THR A 170 11.03 29.74 5.44
C THR A 170 11.56 28.58 4.60
N ILE A 171 11.52 27.35 5.12
CA ILE A 171 12.07 26.16 4.49
C ILE A 171 11.12 24.99 4.65
N VAL A 172 11.36 23.92 3.90
CA VAL A 172 10.74 22.63 4.13
C VAL A 172 11.84 21.61 4.42
N ARG A 173 11.85 21.08 5.63
CA ARG A 173 12.86 20.12 6.07
C ARG A 173 12.57 18.75 5.50
N LEU A 174 13.56 18.16 4.82
CA LEU A 174 13.55 16.75 4.40
C LEU A 174 14.35 15.93 5.38
N ARG A 175 13.71 14.93 5.99
CA ARG A 175 14.35 13.98 6.90
C ARG A 175 14.05 12.56 6.48
N TYR A 176 15.02 11.68 6.67
CA TYR A 176 14.85 10.24 6.52
C TYR A 176 14.98 9.56 7.88
N ARG A 177 14.20 8.50 8.07
CA ARG A 177 14.39 7.60 9.21
C ARG A 177 15.28 6.46 8.77
N ILE A 178 16.52 6.43 9.26
CA ILE A 178 17.53 5.42 8.96
C ILE A 178 17.84 4.70 10.26
N ASP A 179 17.73 3.37 10.27
CA ASP A 179 17.94 2.54 11.47
C ASP A 179 17.14 3.05 12.70
N GLY A 180 15.91 3.47 12.48
CA GLY A 180 15.01 3.99 13.52
C GLY A 180 15.27 5.45 13.94
N VAL A 181 16.36 6.07 13.48
CA VAL A 181 16.75 7.45 13.82
C VAL A 181 16.39 8.40 12.68
N LEU A 182 15.73 9.52 13.01
CA LEU A 182 15.48 10.60 12.05
C LEU A 182 16.76 11.39 11.80
N GLN A 183 17.18 11.45 10.53
CA GLN A 183 18.33 12.21 10.07
C GLN A 183 17.89 13.28 9.11
N GLU A 184 18.41 14.50 9.25
CA GLU A 184 18.19 15.61 8.31
C GLU A 184 19.04 15.37 7.06
N ILE A 185 18.37 15.40 5.91
CA ILE A 185 18.99 15.18 4.60
C ILE A 185 19.23 16.51 3.92
N GLY A 186 18.30 17.46 4.11
CA GLY A 186 18.42 18.81 3.56
C GLY A 186 17.12 19.60 3.62
N ASN A 187 17.16 20.78 3.04
CA ASN A 187 16.06 21.73 3.07
C ASN A 187 15.61 22.08 1.66
N LEU A 188 14.32 22.09 1.43
CA LEU A 188 13.69 22.42 0.14
C LEU A 188 13.08 23.82 0.19
N PRO A 189 13.10 24.57 -0.91
CA PRO A 189 12.33 25.82 -1.03
C PRO A 189 10.82 25.55 -0.93
N PRO A 190 10.03 26.38 -0.22
CA PRO A 190 8.58 26.21 -0.07
C PRO A 190 7.83 26.11 -1.41
N GLU A 191 8.21 26.92 -2.40
CA GLU A 191 7.60 26.90 -3.73
C GLU A 191 7.79 25.58 -4.47
N MET A 192 8.95 24.97 -4.30
CA MET A 192 9.25 23.66 -4.84
C MET A 192 8.43 22.56 -4.13
N TYR A 193 8.32 22.66 -2.82
CA TYR A 193 7.55 21.73 -2.02
C TYR A 193 6.07 21.70 -2.41
N ILE A 194 5.45 22.82 -2.68
CA ILE A 194 4.04 22.89 -3.13
C ILE A 194 3.81 22.02 -4.38
N ARG A 195 4.76 22.00 -5.30
CA ARG A 195 4.69 21.18 -6.51
C ARG A 195 4.92 19.70 -6.19
N ILE A 196 5.91 19.39 -5.35
CA ILE A 196 6.20 18.03 -4.88
C ILE A 196 4.99 17.47 -4.12
N LEU A 197 4.40 18.23 -3.19
CA LEU A 197 3.20 17.89 -2.44
C LEU A 197 2.03 17.54 -3.37
N SER A 198 1.77 18.40 -4.36
CA SER A 198 0.69 18.15 -5.33
C SER A 198 0.93 16.88 -6.14
N ARG A 199 2.19 16.62 -6.53
CA ARG A 199 2.56 15.39 -7.25
C ARG A 199 2.39 14.16 -6.38
N ILE A 200 2.85 14.17 -5.13
CA ILE A 200 2.69 13.07 -4.17
C ILE A 200 1.21 12.80 -3.91
N LYS A 201 0.41 13.85 -3.68
CA LYS A 201 -1.05 13.69 -3.50
C LYS A 201 -1.72 13.05 -4.72
N MET A 202 -1.33 13.46 -5.92
CA MET A 202 -1.89 12.92 -7.17
C MET A 202 -1.56 11.43 -7.33
N ILE A 203 -0.29 11.04 -7.17
CA ILE A 203 0.10 9.62 -7.29
C ILE A 203 -0.44 8.77 -6.15
N GLY A 204 -0.58 9.34 -4.94
CA GLY A 204 -1.18 8.70 -3.76
C GLY A 204 -2.72 8.70 -3.76
N LYS A 205 -3.38 9.18 -4.82
CA LYS A 205 -4.85 9.27 -4.95
C LYS A 205 -5.52 10.09 -3.84
N MET A 206 -4.80 11.06 -3.29
CA MET A 206 -5.31 12.00 -2.30
C MET A 206 -5.97 13.21 -2.97
N ARG A 207 -6.92 13.84 -2.28
CA ARG A 207 -7.62 15.04 -2.77
C ARG A 207 -6.70 16.26 -2.76
N LEU A 208 -6.46 16.88 -3.91
CA LEU A 208 -5.56 18.03 -4.05
C LEU A 208 -6.09 19.31 -3.39
N ASN A 209 -7.40 19.51 -3.42
CA ASN A 209 -8.09 20.68 -2.92
C ASN A 209 -8.33 20.68 -1.40
N VAL A 210 -8.12 19.54 -0.73
CA VAL A 210 -8.31 19.40 0.70
C VAL A 210 -6.96 19.58 1.40
N ARG A 211 -6.82 20.67 2.18
CA ARG A 211 -5.59 21.07 2.86
C ARG A 211 -5.72 21.17 4.39
N LYS A 212 -6.95 21.04 4.92
CA LYS A 212 -7.25 21.20 6.35
C LYS A 212 -7.61 19.90 7.06
N GLU A 213 -7.52 18.78 6.37
CA GLU A 213 -7.83 17.47 6.88
C GLU A 213 -6.64 16.53 6.68
N ALA A 214 -6.47 15.59 7.59
CA ALA A 214 -5.52 14.50 7.38
C ALA A 214 -5.99 13.61 6.23
N GLN A 215 -5.06 13.16 5.41
CA GLN A 215 -5.33 12.26 4.31
C GLN A 215 -4.31 11.14 4.27
N ASP A 216 -4.78 9.94 3.97
CA ASP A 216 -3.96 8.78 3.69
C ASP A 216 -3.99 8.46 2.21
N GLY A 217 -2.88 8.00 1.67
CA GLY A 217 -2.73 7.57 0.30
C GLY A 217 -1.71 6.44 0.18
N HIS A 218 -1.68 5.81 -0.97
CA HIS A 218 -0.67 4.81 -1.28
C HIS A 218 -0.35 4.82 -2.78
N PHE A 219 0.87 4.46 -3.11
CA PHE A 219 1.29 4.27 -4.50
C PHE A 219 2.48 3.29 -4.55
N PHE A 220 2.81 2.86 -5.76
CA PHE A 220 3.93 1.96 -6.00
C PHE A 220 5.02 2.67 -6.76
N ILE A 221 6.25 2.32 -6.45
CA ILE A 221 7.40 2.65 -7.29
C ILE A 221 7.99 1.34 -7.84
N ASP A 222 8.45 1.41 -9.07
CA ASP A 222 9.26 0.36 -9.69
C ASP A 222 10.71 0.83 -9.69
N MET A 223 11.55 0.12 -9.00
CA MET A 223 12.96 0.44 -8.87
C MET A 223 13.77 -0.82 -9.16
N GLU A 224 14.54 -0.79 -10.25
CA GLU A 224 15.36 -1.94 -10.72
C GLU A 224 14.56 -3.24 -10.95
N GLY A 225 13.32 -3.10 -11.44
CA GLY A 225 12.42 -4.24 -11.64
C GLY A 225 11.74 -4.74 -10.38
N LYS A 226 11.95 -4.08 -9.24
CA LYS A 226 11.34 -4.38 -7.95
C LYS A 226 10.26 -3.38 -7.61
N ARG A 227 9.12 -3.91 -7.19
CA ARG A 227 7.98 -3.10 -6.76
C ARG A 227 8.10 -2.78 -5.28
N ILE A 228 8.10 -1.49 -4.94
CA ILE A 228 8.09 -0.99 -3.57
C ILE A 228 6.78 -0.28 -3.33
N ASP A 229 6.06 -0.69 -2.31
CA ASP A 229 4.83 -0.03 -1.86
C ASP A 229 5.18 1.17 -0.98
N ILE A 230 4.51 2.31 -1.21
CA ILE A 230 4.68 3.52 -0.41
C ILE A 230 3.34 3.95 0.17
N ARG A 231 3.25 3.99 1.49
CA ARG A 231 2.14 4.59 2.21
C ARG A 231 2.45 6.04 2.49
N VAL A 232 1.49 6.90 2.22
CA VAL A 232 1.61 8.34 2.41
C VAL A 232 0.56 8.82 3.38
N ASN A 233 0.98 9.60 4.36
CA ASN A 233 0.08 10.34 5.23
C ASN A 233 0.38 11.83 5.10
N SER A 234 -0.67 12.65 4.94
CA SER A 234 -0.60 14.11 4.91
C SER A 234 -1.40 14.68 6.07
N ILE A 235 -0.79 15.57 6.84
CA ILE A 235 -1.45 16.27 7.94
C ILE A 235 -1.33 17.79 7.77
N PRO A 236 -2.38 18.58 8.08
CA PRO A 236 -2.29 20.03 8.07
C PRO A 236 -1.36 20.52 9.19
N GLY A 237 -0.43 21.41 8.83
CA GLY A 237 0.48 22.06 9.76
C GLY A 237 0.36 23.60 9.70
N LYS A 238 1.04 24.30 10.61
CA LYS A 238 1.01 25.77 10.69
C LYS A 238 1.53 26.44 9.41
N TYR A 239 2.56 25.87 8.81
CA TYR A 239 3.24 26.43 7.63
C TYR A 239 2.94 25.69 6.32
N GLY A 240 2.03 24.73 6.37
CA GLY A 240 1.63 23.91 5.22
C GLY A 240 1.38 22.46 5.63
N GLU A 241 1.00 21.62 4.68
CA GLU A 241 0.77 20.20 4.95
C GLU A 241 2.12 19.50 5.11
N SER A 242 2.30 18.75 6.19
CA SER A 242 3.42 17.82 6.35
C SER A 242 3.09 16.49 5.71
N ILE A 243 4.09 15.88 5.06
CA ILE A 243 3.98 14.54 4.47
C ILE A 243 4.93 13.58 5.18
N ASN A 244 4.41 12.41 5.49
CA ASN A 244 5.18 11.23 5.83
C ASN A 244 4.94 10.14 4.77
N MET A 245 6.02 9.57 4.24
CA MET A 245 5.98 8.45 3.31
C MET A 245 6.74 7.27 3.92
N ARG A 246 6.06 6.13 4.11
CA ARG A 246 6.68 4.89 4.57
C ARG A 246 6.97 3.98 3.39
N LEU A 247 8.20 3.52 3.28
CA LEU A 247 8.63 2.58 2.26
C LEU A 247 8.42 1.15 2.78
N LEU A 248 7.59 0.38 2.07
CA LEU A 248 7.30 -1.02 2.38
C LEU A 248 8.01 -1.90 1.35
N SER A 249 9.26 -2.25 1.60
CA SER A 249 10.05 -3.13 0.74
C SER A 249 9.99 -4.56 1.27
N GLY A 250 9.03 -5.35 0.77
CA GLY A 250 8.90 -6.76 1.16
C GLY A 250 10.06 -7.66 0.73
N GLU A 251 10.86 -7.21 -0.23
CA GLU A 251 11.99 -8.00 -0.78
C GLU A 251 13.29 -7.87 0.00
N ASP A 252 13.42 -6.87 0.86
CA ASP A 252 14.60 -6.72 1.73
C ASP A 252 14.46 -7.52 3.04
N VAL A 253 13.33 -8.23 3.23
CA VAL A 253 13.12 -9.11 4.38
C VAL A 253 13.71 -10.47 4.03
N ASP A 254 14.79 -10.82 4.72
CA ASP A 254 15.29 -12.18 4.71
C ASP A 254 14.24 -13.09 5.38
N HIS A 255 13.62 -13.95 4.58
CA HIS A 255 12.59 -14.88 5.05
C HIS A 255 13.18 -16.18 5.63
N ASP A 256 14.48 -16.21 5.88
CA ASP A 256 15.11 -17.32 6.58
C ASP A 256 14.88 -17.18 8.10
N ILE A 257 14.43 -18.26 8.74
CA ILE A 257 14.23 -18.30 10.19
C ILE A 257 15.54 -18.01 10.95
N ASP A 258 16.67 -18.41 10.39
CA ASP A 258 17.97 -18.19 10.99
C ASP A 258 18.31 -16.69 11.09
N SER A 259 17.79 -15.88 10.16
CA SER A 259 17.94 -14.42 10.17
C SER A 259 17.20 -13.72 11.31
N LEU A 260 16.17 -14.37 11.89
CA LEU A 260 15.42 -13.84 13.02
C LEU A 260 16.23 -13.84 14.34
N GLY A 261 17.36 -14.54 14.37
CA GLY A 261 18.25 -14.57 15.53
C GLY A 261 17.80 -15.45 16.68
N PHE A 262 16.86 -16.36 16.46
CA PHE A 262 16.54 -17.41 17.43
C PHE A 262 17.76 -18.33 17.61
N GLN A 263 18.10 -18.70 18.85
CA GLN A 263 19.24 -19.55 19.14
C GLN A 263 18.89 -20.60 20.22
N GLY A 264 19.59 -21.75 20.16
CA GLY A 264 19.48 -22.82 21.14
C GLY A 264 18.05 -23.26 21.39
N LEU A 265 17.63 -23.36 22.65
CA LEU A 265 16.31 -23.85 23.02
C LEU A 265 15.16 -23.01 22.40
N ALA A 266 15.35 -21.69 22.26
CA ALA A 266 14.31 -20.84 21.65
C ALA A 266 14.07 -21.21 20.17
N TYR A 267 15.12 -21.48 19.42
CA TYR A 267 15.04 -21.97 18.04
C TYR A 267 14.31 -23.31 17.95
N GLU A 268 14.75 -24.28 18.77
CA GLU A 268 14.14 -25.62 18.82
C GLU A 268 12.64 -25.55 19.18
N MET A 269 12.28 -24.73 20.16
CA MET A 269 10.88 -24.52 20.54
C MET A 269 10.04 -23.94 19.40
N VAL A 270 10.52 -22.90 18.73
CA VAL A 270 9.80 -22.29 17.59
C VAL A 270 9.61 -23.32 16.49
N MET A 271 10.68 -23.99 16.07
CA MET A 271 10.62 -25.01 15.00
C MET A 271 9.66 -26.14 15.33
N HIS A 272 9.72 -26.65 16.55
CA HIS A 272 8.80 -27.72 16.97
C HIS A 272 7.33 -27.28 16.99
N GLN A 273 7.04 -26.03 17.37
CA GLN A 273 5.66 -25.55 17.47
C GLN A 273 5.05 -25.16 16.13
N ILE A 274 5.84 -24.66 15.18
CA ILE A 274 5.33 -24.31 13.84
C ILE A 274 5.02 -25.52 12.95
N GLU A 275 5.54 -26.71 13.30
CA GLU A 275 5.26 -27.97 12.59
C GLU A 275 3.99 -28.66 13.10
N LYS A 276 3.39 -28.17 14.18
CA LYS A 276 2.13 -28.72 14.69
C LYS A 276 0.97 -28.39 13.77
N PRO A 277 0.01 -29.31 13.60
CA PRO A 277 -1.14 -29.08 12.73
C PRO A 277 -2.14 -28.10 13.32
N ASP A 278 -2.15 -27.90 14.62
CA ASP A 278 -3.10 -27.08 15.36
C ASP A 278 -2.49 -26.35 16.56
N GLY A 279 -3.25 -25.46 17.15
CA GLY A 279 -2.86 -24.66 18.28
C GLY A 279 -2.54 -23.21 17.90
N MET A 280 -2.08 -22.43 18.87
CA MET A 280 -1.82 -20.99 18.65
C MET A 280 -0.40 -20.61 19.07
N ILE A 281 0.25 -19.83 18.23
CA ILE A 281 1.53 -19.16 18.51
C ILE A 281 1.27 -17.66 18.58
N LEU A 282 1.59 -17.06 19.72
CA LEU A 282 1.40 -15.63 19.97
C LEU A 282 2.74 -14.90 20.08
N ASN A 283 2.96 -13.94 19.18
CA ASN A 283 4.13 -13.08 19.23
C ASN A 283 3.78 -11.74 19.91
N THR A 284 4.57 -11.32 20.88
CA THR A 284 4.34 -10.12 21.66
C THR A 284 5.52 -9.18 21.70
N GLY A 285 5.26 -7.92 21.93
CA GLY A 285 6.26 -6.86 22.00
C GLY A 285 5.69 -5.50 21.61
N PRO A 286 6.44 -4.41 21.80
CA PRO A 286 6.02 -3.07 21.41
C PRO A 286 5.94 -2.94 19.88
N THR A 287 5.38 -1.82 19.43
CA THR A 287 5.40 -1.44 18.01
C THR A 287 6.86 -1.32 17.56
N GLY A 288 7.16 -1.83 16.34
CA GLY A 288 8.51 -1.81 15.78
C GLY A 288 9.47 -2.85 16.36
N SER A 289 8.98 -3.87 17.11
CA SER A 289 9.83 -4.97 17.59
C SER A 289 10.03 -6.11 16.58
N GLY A 290 9.49 -5.99 15.36
CA GLY A 290 9.66 -6.99 14.30
C GLY A 290 8.62 -8.13 14.33
N LYS A 291 7.49 -7.98 15.06
CA LYS A 291 6.46 -9.03 15.18
C LYS A 291 5.94 -9.52 13.83
N THR A 292 5.55 -8.61 12.96
CA THR A 292 5.04 -8.92 11.62
C THR A 292 6.09 -9.64 10.79
N THR A 293 7.33 -9.16 10.81
CA THR A 293 8.46 -9.80 10.12
C THR A 293 8.64 -11.24 10.58
N THR A 294 8.64 -11.47 11.90
CA THR A 294 8.75 -12.82 12.46
C THR A 294 7.60 -13.72 12.01
N LEU A 295 6.34 -13.25 12.12
CA LEU A 295 5.18 -14.05 11.71
C LEU A 295 5.20 -14.35 10.20
N TYR A 296 5.60 -13.39 9.38
CA TYR A 296 5.70 -13.59 7.93
C TYR A 296 6.81 -14.58 7.56
N THR A 297 7.96 -14.52 8.26
CA THR A 297 9.03 -15.51 8.08
C THR A 297 8.55 -16.92 8.48
N LEU A 298 7.82 -17.05 9.59
CA LEU A 298 7.22 -18.32 9.97
C LEU A 298 6.21 -18.83 8.93
N LEU A 299 5.33 -17.93 8.41
CA LEU A 299 4.41 -18.28 7.33
C LEU A 299 5.14 -18.74 6.07
N HIS A 300 6.21 -18.04 5.68
CA HIS A 300 7.02 -18.42 4.53
C HIS A 300 7.62 -19.84 4.69
N HIS A 301 8.08 -20.18 5.88
CA HIS A 301 8.61 -21.50 6.19
C HIS A 301 7.54 -22.62 6.10
N ILE A 302 6.30 -22.32 6.55
CA ILE A 302 5.18 -23.26 6.55
C ILE A 302 4.53 -23.35 5.16
N ASN A 303 4.70 -22.35 4.30
CA ASN A 303 4.05 -22.24 2.99
C ASN A 303 4.61 -23.29 2.02
N LYS A 304 4.05 -24.49 2.09
CA LYS A 304 4.42 -25.63 1.23
C LYS A 304 3.25 -26.00 0.31
N PRO A 305 3.52 -26.63 -0.85
CA PRO A 305 2.45 -27.16 -1.68
C PRO A 305 1.53 -28.08 -0.85
N GLY A 306 0.22 -27.80 -0.87
CA GLY A 306 -0.78 -28.54 -0.09
C GLY A 306 -1.17 -27.90 1.23
N THR A 307 -0.50 -26.82 1.68
CA THR A 307 -0.88 -26.07 2.88
C THR A 307 -1.66 -24.82 2.49
N LYS A 308 -2.89 -24.67 2.96
CA LYS A 308 -3.72 -23.50 2.72
C LYS A 308 -3.57 -22.48 3.84
N ILE A 309 -2.95 -21.34 3.51
CA ILE A 309 -2.69 -20.27 4.46
C ILE A 309 -3.58 -19.06 4.13
N ILE A 310 -4.27 -18.53 5.13
CA ILE A 310 -5.07 -17.31 4.99
C ILE A 310 -4.71 -16.33 6.09
N THR A 311 -4.57 -15.06 5.74
CA THR A 311 -4.29 -13.99 6.71
C THR A 311 -5.43 -12.99 6.81
N VAL A 312 -5.59 -12.39 8.01
CA VAL A 312 -6.48 -11.25 8.28
C VAL A 312 -5.64 -10.15 8.92
N GLU A 313 -5.53 -8.99 8.28
CA GLU A 313 -4.54 -7.96 8.63
C GLU A 313 -5.12 -6.54 8.63
N ASP A 314 -4.45 -5.59 9.32
CA ASP A 314 -4.84 -4.17 9.40
C ASP A 314 -3.59 -3.27 9.44
N PRO A 315 -3.06 -2.90 8.30
CA PRO A 315 -3.27 -3.43 6.95
C PRO A 315 -2.28 -4.56 6.59
N ILE A 316 -2.41 -5.14 5.38
CA ILE A 316 -1.38 -6.03 4.80
C ILE A 316 -0.09 -5.22 4.62
N GLU A 317 1.04 -5.70 5.18
CA GLU A 317 2.32 -4.98 5.08
C GLU A 317 2.97 -5.17 3.70
N TYR A 318 3.02 -6.38 3.19
CA TYR A 318 3.44 -6.71 1.83
C TYR A 318 2.86 -8.06 1.39
N SER A 319 2.84 -8.29 0.07
CA SER A 319 2.25 -9.50 -0.50
C SER A 319 3.15 -10.71 -0.30
N LEU A 320 2.56 -11.81 0.14
CA LEU A 320 3.22 -13.11 0.28
C LEU A 320 2.74 -14.06 -0.83
N PRO A 321 3.62 -14.52 -1.72
CA PRO A 321 3.23 -15.45 -2.80
C PRO A 321 2.66 -16.76 -2.24
N GLY A 322 1.55 -17.24 -2.82
CA GLY A 322 0.92 -18.50 -2.42
C GLY A 322 0.05 -18.42 -1.16
N ILE A 323 -0.13 -17.24 -0.56
CA ILE A 323 -0.94 -17.00 0.63
C ILE A 323 -2.14 -16.12 0.27
N VAL A 324 -3.31 -16.46 0.77
CA VAL A 324 -4.51 -15.61 0.62
C VAL A 324 -4.50 -14.56 1.74
N GLN A 325 -4.26 -13.32 1.39
CA GLN A 325 -4.23 -12.22 2.36
C GLN A 325 -5.50 -11.38 2.24
N THR A 326 -6.16 -11.08 3.37
CA THR A 326 -7.32 -10.20 3.45
C THR A 326 -7.11 -9.10 4.47
N GLU A 327 -7.57 -7.90 4.13
CA GLU A 327 -7.41 -6.70 4.94
C GLU A 327 -8.75 -6.27 5.53
N VAL A 328 -8.78 -5.94 6.82
CA VAL A 328 -9.98 -5.42 7.46
C VAL A 328 -10.34 -4.02 6.94
N SER A 329 -11.63 -3.73 6.87
CA SER A 329 -12.12 -2.46 6.34
C SER A 329 -12.27 -1.40 7.43
N LYS A 330 -11.84 -0.17 7.14
CA LYS A 330 -12.08 1.01 7.99
C LYS A 330 -13.57 1.33 8.15
N ASP A 331 -14.42 0.88 7.23
CA ASP A 331 -15.88 1.14 7.22
C ASP A 331 -16.69 0.28 8.18
N LYS A 332 -16.04 -0.37 9.16
CA LYS A 332 -16.62 -1.20 10.24
C LYS A 332 -17.47 -2.42 9.81
N SER A 333 -17.62 -2.69 8.53
CA SER A 333 -18.38 -3.84 8.04
C SER A 333 -17.55 -5.13 7.99
N TYR A 334 -16.22 -5.04 7.80
CA TYR A 334 -15.31 -6.16 7.71
C TYR A 334 -14.21 -6.03 8.77
N THR A 335 -14.56 -6.41 10.00
CA THR A 335 -13.67 -6.39 11.19
C THR A 335 -12.83 -7.66 11.27
N PHE A 336 -11.83 -7.70 12.17
CA PHE A 336 -11.07 -8.94 12.45
C PHE A 336 -12.00 -10.11 12.79
N ALA A 337 -12.99 -9.92 13.65
CA ALA A 337 -13.91 -10.97 14.02
C ALA A 337 -14.79 -11.45 12.86
N THR A 338 -15.35 -10.54 12.05
CA THR A 338 -16.15 -10.91 10.88
C THR A 338 -15.33 -11.60 9.79
N ALA A 339 -14.13 -11.11 9.55
CA ALA A 339 -13.19 -11.72 8.61
C ALA A 339 -12.78 -13.13 9.05
N LEU A 340 -12.40 -13.28 10.32
CA LEU A 340 -11.95 -14.56 10.87
C LEU A 340 -13.07 -15.63 10.83
N ARG A 341 -14.33 -15.26 11.15
CA ARG A 341 -15.48 -16.17 10.94
C ARG A 341 -15.63 -16.63 9.50
N ALA A 342 -15.31 -15.77 8.53
CA ALA A 342 -15.36 -16.15 7.11
C ALA A 342 -14.18 -17.04 6.75
N VAL A 343 -12.98 -16.73 7.25
CA VAL A 343 -11.74 -17.48 6.98
C VAL A 343 -11.84 -18.93 7.48
N VAL A 344 -12.32 -19.16 8.71
CA VAL A 344 -12.49 -20.51 9.26
C VAL A 344 -13.39 -21.41 8.36
N ARG A 345 -14.33 -20.81 7.61
CA ARG A 345 -15.19 -21.55 6.66
C ARG A 345 -14.54 -21.79 5.29
N GLN A 346 -13.31 -21.33 5.10
CA GLN A 346 -12.57 -21.51 3.85
C GLN A 346 -11.63 -22.72 3.87
N ASP A 347 -11.72 -23.56 4.91
CA ASP A 347 -10.89 -24.75 5.09
C ASP A 347 -9.38 -24.44 5.04
N PRO A 348 -8.89 -23.52 5.90
CA PRO A 348 -7.46 -23.23 6.00
C PRO A 348 -6.75 -24.22 6.90
N ASP A 349 -5.48 -24.52 6.64
CA ASP A 349 -4.62 -25.23 7.57
C ASP A 349 -3.98 -24.26 8.57
N VAL A 350 -3.62 -23.06 8.08
CA VAL A 350 -2.94 -22.03 8.86
C VAL A 350 -3.67 -20.69 8.72
N ILE A 351 -3.89 -20.02 9.84
CA ILE A 351 -4.52 -18.69 9.90
C ILE A 351 -3.56 -17.71 10.56
N LEU A 352 -3.27 -16.59 9.90
CA LEU A 352 -2.64 -15.44 10.57
C LEU A 352 -3.73 -14.42 10.91
N VAL A 353 -3.82 -14.07 12.18
CA VAL A 353 -4.60 -12.93 12.67
C VAL A 353 -3.61 -11.83 13.04
N GLY A 354 -3.60 -10.70 12.34
CA GLY A 354 -2.60 -9.64 12.49
C GLY A 354 -2.41 -9.24 13.95
N GLU A 355 -3.50 -9.07 14.67
CA GLU A 355 -3.47 -8.84 16.11
C GLU A 355 -4.80 -9.18 16.80
N ILE A 356 -4.73 -9.49 18.09
CA ILE A 356 -5.89 -9.70 18.96
C ILE A 356 -6.03 -8.49 19.88
N ARG A 357 -7.08 -7.68 19.67
CA ARG A 357 -7.35 -6.45 20.44
C ARG A 357 -8.58 -6.57 21.33
N ASP A 358 -9.55 -7.39 20.95
CA ASP A 358 -10.88 -7.52 21.56
C ASP A 358 -11.22 -8.97 21.89
N ASP A 359 -12.22 -9.14 22.74
CA ASP A 359 -12.72 -10.42 23.25
C ASP A 359 -13.28 -11.31 22.13
N GLU A 360 -14.00 -10.74 21.17
CA GLU A 360 -14.60 -11.48 20.07
C GLU A 360 -13.53 -12.10 19.16
N THR A 361 -12.50 -11.34 18.77
CA THR A 361 -11.36 -11.84 17.98
C THR A 361 -10.58 -12.90 18.76
N ALA A 362 -10.40 -12.70 20.08
CA ALA A 362 -9.72 -13.65 20.96
C ALA A 362 -10.47 -14.99 21.00
N ASP A 363 -11.80 -14.97 21.22
CA ASP A 363 -12.62 -16.18 21.31
C ASP A 363 -12.60 -16.98 19.99
N ILE A 364 -12.78 -16.31 18.84
CA ILE A 364 -12.77 -16.99 17.55
C ILE A 364 -11.39 -17.58 17.24
N SER A 365 -10.31 -16.86 17.55
CA SER A 365 -8.93 -17.31 17.33
C SER A 365 -8.59 -18.55 18.16
N VAL A 366 -8.96 -18.54 19.44
CA VAL A 366 -8.76 -19.67 20.36
C VAL A 366 -9.57 -20.89 19.92
N ASN A 367 -10.83 -20.68 19.53
CA ASN A 367 -11.68 -21.78 19.03
C ASN A 367 -11.15 -22.35 17.70
N ALA A 368 -10.62 -21.54 16.80
CA ALA A 368 -9.98 -22.00 15.57
C ALA A 368 -8.76 -22.88 15.89
N ALA A 369 -7.91 -22.47 16.84
CA ALA A 369 -6.77 -23.26 17.29
C ALA A 369 -7.16 -24.61 17.91
N LEU A 370 -8.30 -24.68 18.59
CA LEU A 370 -8.82 -25.92 19.18
C LEU A 370 -9.52 -26.85 18.17
N THR A 371 -9.90 -26.31 17.02
CA THR A 371 -10.65 -27.05 15.99
C THR A 371 -9.81 -27.49 14.80
N GLY A 372 -8.49 -27.59 14.97
CA GLY A 372 -7.59 -28.20 13.98
C GLY A 372 -6.87 -27.20 13.05
N HIS A 373 -6.73 -25.93 13.45
CA HIS A 373 -6.01 -24.92 12.69
C HIS A 373 -4.77 -24.44 13.46
N LEU A 374 -3.66 -24.25 12.77
CA LEU A 374 -2.52 -23.53 13.35
C LEU A 374 -2.78 -22.01 13.24
N VAL A 375 -2.93 -21.34 14.38
CA VAL A 375 -3.21 -19.90 14.44
C VAL A 375 -1.96 -19.15 14.87
N LEU A 376 -1.52 -18.20 14.03
CA LEU A 376 -0.45 -17.26 14.33
C LEU A 376 -1.05 -15.90 14.61
N SER A 377 -0.63 -15.21 15.68
CA SER A 377 -1.14 -13.86 15.94
C SER A 377 -0.17 -13.02 16.77
N THR A 378 -0.50 -11.72 16.91
CA THR A 378 0.19 -10.82 17.81
C THR A 378 -0.70 -10.40 18.98
N LEU A 379 -0.05 -10.15 20.10
CA LEU A 379 -0.69 -9.62 21.29
C LEU A 379 0.14 -8.47 21.85
N HIS A 380 -0.52 -7.40 22.29
CA HIS A 380 0.18 -6.30 22.94
C HIS A 380 0.40 -6.63 24.42
N SER A 381 1.56 -7.23 24.71
CA SER A 381 2.06 -7.41 26.08
C SER A 381 3.57 -7.18 26.14
N ASN A 382 4.10 -6.95 27.34
CA ASN A 382 5.52 -6.59 27.51
C ASN A 382 6.46 -7.80 27.59
N SER A 383 5.92 -8.98 27.84
CA SER A 383 6.71 -10.23 27.96
C SER A 383 5.82 -11.43 27.65
N ALA A 384 6.42 -12.58 27.37
CA ALA A 384 5.68 -13.82 27.13
C ALA A 384 4.80 -14.23 28.33
N PRO A 385 5.28 -14.20 29.60
CA PRO A 385 4.41 -14.48 30.76
C PRO A 385 3.26 -13.48 30.92
N ALA A 386 3.45 -12.21 30.58
CA ALA A 386 2.40 -11.17 30.65
C ALA A 386 1.29 -11.35 29.61
N SER A 387 1.50 -12.22 28.61
CA SER A 387 0.46 -12.53 27.61
C SER A 387 -0.68 -13.35 28.21
N VAL A 388 -0.42 -14.15 29.23
CA VAL A 388 -1.47 -14.96 29.90
C VAL A 388 -2.50 -14.08 30.60
N PRO A 389 -2.12 -13.17 31.53
CA PRO A 389 -3.07 -12.20 32.10
C PRO A 389 -3.83 -11.40 31.03
N ARG A 390 -3.14 -11.02 29.95
CA ARG A 390 -3.77 -10.24 28.88
C ARG A 390 -4.87 -11.02 28.15
N LEU A 391 -4.69 -12.32 27.91
CA LEU A 391 -5.75 -13.16 27.36
C LEU A 391 -6.93 -13.33 28.34
N LEU A 392 -6.66 -13.42 29.64
CA LEU A 392 -7.70 -13.46 30.66
C LEU A 392 -8.52 -12.16 30.70
N GLU A 393 -7.86 -11.00 30.57
CA GLU A 393 -8.54 -9.69 30.44
C GLU A 393 -9.42 -9.62 29.18
N LEU A 394 -9.02 -10.27 28.09
CA LEU A 394 -9.81 -10.42 26.86
C LEU A 394 -10.90 -11.51 26.98
N GLY A 395 -11.17 -12.01 28.18
CA GLY A 395 -12.27 -12.95 28.46
C GLY A 395 -11.98 -14.40 28.13
N VAL A 396 -10.75 -14.75 27.70
CA VAL A 396 -10.39 -16.14 27.39
C VAL A 396 -10.33 -16.96 28.68
N ARG A 397 -11.07 -18.06 28.74
CA ARG A 397 -11.11 -18.93 29.94
C ARG A 397 -9.74 -19.60 30.16
N PRO A 398 -9.26 -19.73 31.41
CA PRO A 398 -7.95 -20.34 31.72
C PRO A 398 -7.77 -21.76 31.12
N SER A 399 -8.83 -22.57 31.14
CA SER A 399 -8.80 -23.92 30.55
C SER A 399 -8.55 -23.93 29.04
N LEU A 400 -9.02 -22.90 28.33
CA LEU A 400 -8.80 -22.78 26.89
C LEU A 400 -7.38 -22.33 26.56
N ILE A 401 -6.79 -21.44 27.40
CA ILE A 401 -5.42 -20.98 27.22
C ILE A 401 -4.45 -22.20 27.26
N THR A 402 -4.60 -23.06 28.25
CA THR A 402 -3.72 -24.23 28.41
C THR A 402 -3.85 -25.26 27.29
N SER A 403 -5.01 -25.34 26.65
CA SER A 403 -5.27 -26.34 25.58
C SER A 403 -5.05 -25.81 24.17
N SER A 404 -5.08 -24.48 23.97
CA SER A 404 -4.96 -23.87 22.65
C SER A 404 -3.59 -23.24 22.35
N ILE A 405 -2.88 -22.77 23.38
CA ILE A 405 -1.63 -22.03 23.17
C ILE A 405 -0.43 -22.98 23.15
N ASN A 406 0.24 -23.00 22.02
CA ASN A 406 1.47 -23.77 21.82
C ASN A 406 2.71 -23.00 22.28
N LEU A 407 2.76 -21.67 22.01
CA LEU A 407 3.95 -20.87 22.27
C LEU A 407 3.62 -19.39 22.45
N PHE A 408 4.28 -18.76 23.41
CA PHE A 408 4.38 -17.31 23.52
C PHE A 408 5.80 -16.87 23.20
N ILE A 409 5.93 -15.96 22.23
CA ILE A 409 7.21 -15.34 21.83
C ILE A 409 7.19 -13.89 22.28
N ALA A 410 8.21 -13.43 23.00
CA ALA A 410 8.39 -12.01 23.30
C ALA A 410 9.63 -11.48 22.60
N GLN A 411 9.49 -10.38 21.89
CA GLN A 411 10.51 -9.91 20.94
C GLN A 411 10.87 -8.45 21.15
N ARG A 412 12.15 -8.16 21.00
CA ARG A 412 12.75 -6.82 20.94
C ARG A 412 13.81 -6.79 19.87
N LEU A 413 13.94 -5.68 19.15
CA LEU A 413 15.04 -5.46 18.23
C LEU A 413 16.24 -4.89 18.98
N VAL A 414 17.42 -5.40 18.68
CA VAL A 414 18.70 -4.88 19.13
C VAL A 414 19.57 -4.55 17.91
N ARG A 415 20.48 -3.59 18.06
CA ARG A 415 21.42 -3.28 16.97
C ARG A 415 22.44 -4.41 16.82
N VAL A 416 22.65 -4.84 15.59
CA VAL A 416 23.64 -5.83 15.21
C VAL A 416 24.94 -5.11 14.83
N LEU A 417 26.07 -5.64 15.23
CA LEU A 417 27.38 -5.12 14.82
C LEU A 417 27.60 -5.36 13.33
N CYS A 418 28.12 -4.34 12.65
CA CYS A 418 28.47 -4.47 11.24
C CYS A 418 29.49 -5.61 11.03
N PRO A 419 29.24 -6.57 10.15
CA PRO A 419 30.16 -7.67 9.90
C PRO A 419 31.51 -7.18 9.37
N ASP A 420 31.54 -6.08 8.61
CA ASP A 420 32.73 -5.58 7.91
C ASP A 420 33.62 -4.72 8.82
N CYS A 421 33.04 -3.93 9.74
CA CYS A 421 33.81 -2.99 10.56
C CYS A 421 33.82 -3.31 12.07
N LYS A 422 33.20 -4.43 12.51
CA LYS A 422 33.27 -4.86 13.91
C LYS A 422 34.72 -5.17 14.30
N ALA A 423 35.17 -4.67 15.47
CA ALA A 423 36.46 -4.92 16.01
C ALA A 423 36.37 -5.48 17.44
N SER A 424 37.21 -6.44 17.76
CA SER A 424 37.34 -6.94 19.12
C SER A 424 38.25 -6.04 19.92
N TYR A 425 37.87 -5.75 21.15
CA TYR A 425 38.74 -5.04 22.11
C TYR A 425 38.66 -5.71 23.48
N GLN A 426 39.68 -5.50 24.31
CA GLN A 426 39.64 -5.91 25.71
C GLN A 426 39.02 -4.79 26.54
N PRO A 427 37.80 -4.99 27.10
CA PRO A 427 37.17 -3.95 27.89
C PRO A 427 37.86 -3.74 29.21
N ALA A 428 37.81 -2.51 29.74
CA ALA A 428 38.35 -2.20 31.07
C ALA A 428 37.53 -2.94 32.16
N LYS A 429 38.18 -3.20 33.28
CA LYS A 429 37.61 -3.97 34.39
C LYS A 429 36.30 -3.33 34.92
N GLU A 430 36.28 -1.99 34.95
CA GLU A 430 35.09 -1.20 35.34
C GLU A 430 33.87 -1.44 34.42
N THR A 431 34.08 -1.85 33.18
CA THR A 431 33.02 -2.21 32.23
C THR A 431 32.56 -3.65 32.41
N ILE A 432 33.47 -4.55 32.78
CA ILE A 432 33.18 -5.99 32.93
C ILE A 432 32.41 -6.25 34.23
N ASP A 433 32.82 -5.63 35.35
CA ASP A 433 32.29 -5.91 36.68
C ASP A 433 30.76 -5.75 36.81
N PRO A 434 30.11 -4.68 36.26
CA PRO A 434 28.65 -4.56 36.25
C PRO A 434 27.96 -5.64 35.41
N ILE A 435 28.54 -6.00 34.26
CA ILE A 435 28.00 -7.03 33.35
C ILE A 435 28.04 -8.40 34.01
N THR A 436 29.19 -8.74 34.62
CA THR A 436 29.38 -10.01 35.34
C THR A 436 28.40 -10.13 36.50
N LYS A 437 28.22 -9.05 37.31
CA LYS A 437 27.21 -9.01 38.37
C LYS A 437 25.81 -9.26 37.85
N PHE A 438 25.45 -8.64 36.74
CA PHE A 438 24.09 -8.81 36.14
C PHE A 438 23.87 -10.25 35.65
N ILE A 439 24.85 -10.86 34.98
CA ILE A 439 24.77 -12.24 34.50
C ILE A 439 24.72 -13.25 35.68
N THR A 440 25.33 -12.94 36.80
CA THR A 440 25.35 -13.82 37.99
C THR A 440 24.01 -13.78 38.74
N ILE A 441 23.15 -12.76 38.49
CA ILE A 441 21.83 -12.62 39.09
C ILE A 441 20.76 -13.31 38.26
N LEU A 442 21.00 -13.54 36.97
CA LEU A 442 20.12 -14.28 36.02
C LEU A 442 20.38 -15.80 36.15
#